data_7572030eae3c5e64918975c7c4065aaa
#
_entry.id   7572030eae3c5e64918975c7c4065aaa
#
_cell.length_a   1.000
_cell.length_b   1.000
_cell.length_c   1.000
_cell.angle_alpha   90.00
_cell.angle_beta   90.00
_cell.angle_gamma   90.00
#
_symmetry.space_group_name_H-M   'P 1'
#
loop_
_entity.id
_entity.type
_entity.pdbx_description
1 polymer ?
#
loop_
_entity_poly.entity_id
_entity_poly.type
_entity_poly.pdbx_seq_one_letter_code
_entity_poly.pdbx_strand_id
1 'polypeptide(L)'
;MAKNREFFTSESVTEGHPDKMADQISDGILDAILAQDKNARVACETLVTTGLVHVVGEISTSCYVDIPKIIRETVRDIGYTRAKYGFDCDTCGVLVSLDEQSSDIAMGVDEAKEAKDAKGGDKDEFDAIGAGDQGLMFGYATNETEEYMPLPISWAHKLSRQLTKVRKDGTLTYLRPDGKTQVTVEYDDGKPVHVDTIVISAQHSPEVTREQIEKDLIEFVIKPVLADGLFDENTKLFINPTGRFVIGGPQGDAGLTGRKIIVDTYGGMARHGGGAFSGKDPTKVDRSAAYAARYVAKNIVAAGLADKCELQLAYAIGVAHPVSIRVETFGTGKCDHDKVVELIRKHFDLRPAGIIKMLDLQRPIYKQTAAYGHFGRNDLDLPWEKTDKAEILRKEAGL
;
A
#
# COMPACT_ATOMS: atom_id res chain seq x y z
N MET A 1 39.65 1.43 -3.37
CA MET A 1 38.59 0.63 -3.97
C MET A 1 37.65 1.59 -4.66
N ALA A 2 37.18 1.29 -5.88
CA ALA A 2 36.18 2.12 -6.53
C ALA A 2 34.91 2.09 -5.65
N LYS A 3 34.37 3.26 -5.32
CA LYS A 3 33.10 3.35 -4.60
C LYS A 3 32.01 2.79 -5.49
N ASN A 4 31.22 1.83 -4.98
CA ASN A 4 30.08 1.29 -5.71
C ASN A 4 28.86 2.22 -5.45
N ARG A 5 28.83 3.36 -6.18
CA ARG A 5 27.77 4.35 -6.08
C ARG A 5 26.61 3.99 -6.99
N GLU A 6 25.44 3.93 -6.42
CA GLU A 6 24.19 3.63 -7.10
C GLU A 6 23.14 4.69 -6.76
N PHE A 7 22.22 4.95 -7.68
CA PHE A 7 21.08 5.83 -7.46
C PHE A 7 19.80 5.02 -7.52
N PHE A 8 18.93 5.21 -6.54
CA PHE A 8 17.62 4.58 -6.54
C PHE A 8 16.52 5.62 -6.37
N THR A 9 15.47 5.50 -7.19
CA THR A 9 14.37 6.46 -7.23
C THR A 9 13.05 5.78 -6.91
N SER A 10 12.27 6.40 -6.03
CA SER A 10 10.87 6.03 -5.78
C SER A 10 9.96 7.24 -5.89
N GLU A 11 8.71 7.01 -6.26
CA GLU A 11 7.68 8.04 -6.32
C GLU A 11 6.53 7.73 -5.36
N SER A 12 5.82 8.78 -4.98
CA SER A 12 4.54 8.71 -4.28
C SER A 12 3.58 9.76 -4.82
N VAL A 13 2.32 9.61 -4.50
CA VAL A 13 1.26 10.53 -4.91
C VAL A 13 0.39 10.92 -3.73
N THR A 14 -0.27 12.07 -3.81
CA THR A 14 -1.23 12.52 -2.80
C THR A 14 -2.54 11.75 -2.88
N GLU A 15 -3.35 11.85 -1.83
CA GLU A 15 -4.70 11.27 -1.78
C GLU A 15 -5.63 11.77 -2.90
N GLY A 16 -5.33 12.94 -3.49
CA GLY A 16 -6.11 13.53 -4.58
C GLY A 16 -5.68 13.12 -5.98
N HIS A 17 -4.63 12.29 -6.11
CA HIS A 17 -4.30 11.68 -7.41
C HIS A 17 -5.45 10.77 -7.86
N PRO A 18 -5.85 10.78 -9.15
CA PRO A 18 -7.02 10.04 -9.62
C PRO A 18 -7.02 8.55 -9.28
N ASP A 19 -5.89 7.84 -9.45
CA ASP A 19 -5.77 6.43 -9.09
C ASP A 19 -5.94 6.22 -7.58
N LYS A 20 -5.43 7.15 -6.74
CA LYS A 20 -5.59 7.04 -5.28
C LYS A 20 -6.97 7.47 -4.80
N MET A 21 -7.69 8.31 -5.53
CA MET A 21 -9.12 8.53 -5.31
C MET A 21 -9.90 7.22 -5.52
N ALA A 22 -9.62 6.51 -6.60
CA ALA A 22 -10.25 5.23 -6.92
C ALA A 22 -9.99 4.19 -5.82
N ASP A 23 -8.74 4.06 -5.37
CA ASP A 23 -8.35 3.15 -4.28
C ASP A 23 -9.08 3.48 -2.96
N GLN A 24 -9.14 4.76 -2.58
CA GLN A 24 -9.84 5.20 -1.36
C GLN A 24 -11.35 4.98 -1.42
N ILE A 25 -11.96 5.11 -2.58
CA ILE A 25 -13.39 4.82 -2.78
C ILE A 25 -13.63 3.33 -2.63
N SER A 26 -12.86 2.49 -3.32
CA SER A 26 -12.98 1.04 -3.25
C SER A 26 -12.78 0.50 -1.83
N ASP A 27 -11.76 0.96 -1.13
CA ASP A 27 -11.53 0.56 0.28
C ASP A 27 -12.53 1.20 1.25
N GLY A 28 -13.09 2.37 0.95
CA GLY A 28 -14.16 2.96 1.73
C GLY A 28 -15.45 2.14 1.67
N ILE A 29 -15.76 1.57 0.51
CA ILE A 29 -16.89 0.64 0.32
C ILE A 29 -16.62 -0.67 1.09
N LEU A 30 -15.41 -1.24 0.94
CA LEU A 30 -14.99 -2.43 1.68
C LEU A 30 -15.13 -2.25 3.19
N ASP A 31 -14.60 -1.17 3.75
CA ASP A 31 -14.66 -0.90 5.19
C ASP A 31 -16.09 -0.75 5.69
N ALA A 32 -16.96 -0.09 4.93
CA ALA A 32 -18.36 0.08 5.28
C ALA A 32 -19.12 -1.26 5.31
N ILE A 33 -18.76 -2.20 4.44
CA ILE A 33 -19.32 -3.55 4.41
C ILE A 33 -18.76 -4.36 5.59
N LEU A 34 -17.44 -4.42 5.79
CA LEU A 34 -16.81 -5.22 6.85
C LEU A 34 -17.22 -4.77 8.25
N ALA A 35 -17.57 -3.50 8.44
CA ALA A 35 -18.13 -3.00 9.70
C ALA A 35 -19.44 -3.67 10.08
N GLN A 36 -20.19 -4.21 9.13
CA GLN A 36 -21.52 -4.84 9.33
C GLN A 36 -21.50 -6.34 9.04
N ASP A 37 -20.71 -6.78 8.07
CA ASP A 37 -20.60 -8.17 7.63
C ASP A 37 -19.12 -8.56 7.45
N LYS A 38 -18.56 -9.18 8.47
CA LYS A 38 -17.13 -9.61 8.48
C LYS A 38 -16.82 -10.73 7.48
N ASN A 39 -17.85 -11.45 7.01
CA ASN A 39 -17.70 -12.57 6.09
C ASN A 39 -18.01 -12.21 4.64
N ALA A 40 -18.29 -10.95 4.37
CA ALA A 40 -18.56 -10.47 3.02
C ALA A 40 -17.43 -10.81 2.04
N ARG A 41 -17.81 -11.10 0.80
CA ARG A 41 -16.89 -11.25 -0.32
C ARG A 41 -16.96 -9.99 -1.16
N VAL A 42 -15.83 -9.30 -1.31
CA VAL A 42 -15.75 -8.01 -1.98
C VAL A 42 -14.59 -8.00 -2.97
N ALA A 43 -14.92 -7.74 -4.22
CA ALA A 43 -14.00 -7.36 -5.27
C ALA A 43 -14.59 -6.10 -5.93
N CYS A 44 -14.11 -4.93 -5.53
CA CYS A 44 -14.70 -3.64 -5.89
C CYS A 44 -13.65 -2.74 -6.54
N GLU A 45 -13.80 -2.47 -7.81
CA GLU A 45 -12.98 -1.55 -8.57
C GLU A 45 -13.73 -0.24 -8.83
N THR A 46 -12.97 0.84 -8.88
CA THR A 46 -13.49 2.19 -9.15
C THR A 46 -12.75 2.81 -10.32
N LEU A 47 -13.48 3.42 -11.23
CA LEU A 47 -12.98 4.32 -12.26
C LEU A 47 -13.40 5.74 -11.92
N VAL A 48 -12.48 6.68 -12.00
CA VAL A 48 -12.77 8.11 -11.92
C VAL A 48 -12.30 8.82 -13.18
N THR A 49 -13.09 9.75 -13.68
CA THR A 49 -12.75 10.61 -14.81
C THR A 49 -13.48 11.93 -14.68
N THR A 50 -13.38 12.84 -15.66
CA THR A 50 -14.03 14.17 -15.59
C THR A 50 -15.51 14.05 -15.21
N GLY A 51 -15.85 14.53 -14.03
CA GLY A 51 -17.24 14.61 -13.54
C GLY A 51 -17.94 13.27 -13.26
N LEU A 52 -17.23 12.12 -13.27
CA LEU A 52 -17.83 10.80 -13.13
C LEU A 52 -17.01 9.89 -12.20
N VAL A 53 -17.71 9.14 -11.35
CA VAL A 53 -17.21 7.96 -10.64
C VAL A 53 -18.04 6.75 -11.09
N HIS A 54 -17.39 5.69 -11.48
CA HIS A 54 -18.03 4.42 -11.79
C HIS A 54 -17.43 3.31 -10.94
N VAL A 55 -18.25 2.66 -10.12
CA VAL A 55 -17.89 1.51 -9.30
C VAL A 55 -18.40 0.25 -9.98
N VAL A 56 -17.51 -0.73 -10.13
CA VAL A 56 -17.79 -2.02 -10.78
C VAL A 56 -17.23 -3.16 -9.92
N GLY A 57 -17.68 -4.38 -10.15
CA GLY A 57 -17.13 -5.58 -9.50
C GLY A 57 -18.20 -6.51 -8.95
N GLU A 58 -17.79 -7.37 -8.02
CA GLU A 58 -18.64 -8.39 -7.41
C GLU A 58 -18.64 -8.25 -5.89
N ILE A 59 -19.83 -8.20 -5.29
CA ILE A 59 -20.02 -8.11 -3.84
C ILE A 59 -21.10 -9.09 -3.40
N SER A 60 -20.72 -10.03 -2.52
CA SER A 60 -21.67 -10.89 -1.82
C SER A 60 -21.65 -10.55 -0.34
N THR A 61 -22.77 -10.00 0.17
CA THR A 61 -22.89 -9.56 1.55
C THR A 61 -24.34 -9.63 2.03
N SER A 62 -24.53 -9.77 3.33
CA SER A 62 -25.83 -9.70 3.99
C SER A 62 -26.27 -8.28 4.37
N CYS A 63 -25.41 -7.29 4.23
CA CYS A 63 -25.71 -5.92 4.63
C CYS A 63 -25.96 -4.99 3.41
N TYR A 64 -26.54 -3.82 3.71
CA TYR A 64 -26.69 -2.72 2.77
C TYR A 64 -25.74 -1.58 3.11
N VAL A 65 -25.08 -1.02 2.11
CA VAL A 65 -24.29 0.21 2.21
C VAL A 65 -24.71 1.21 1.15
N ASP A 66 -24.76 2.49 1.51
CA ASP A 66 -25.06 3.59 0.57
C ASP A 66 -23.79 3.99 -0.19
N ILE A 67 -23.52 3.27 -1.27
CA ILE A 67 -22.31 3.46 -2.09
C ILE A 67 -22.19 4.90 -2.61
N PRO A 68 -23.24 5.53 -3.19
CA PRO A 68 -23.17 6.92 -3.60
C PRO A 68 -22.76 7.89 -2.48
N LYS A 69 -23.25 7.67 -1.27
CA LYS A 69 -22.89 8.47 -0.10
C LYS A 69 -21.40 8.29 0.26
N ILE A 70 -20.91 7.04 0.32
CA ILE A 70 -19.50 6.73 0.60
C ILE A 70 -18.58 7.40 -0.41
N ILE A 71 -18.92 7.35 -1.70
CA ILE A 71 -18.18 7.99 -2.79
C ILE A 71 -18.08 9.50 -2.54
N ARG A 72 -19.22 10.16 -2.33
CA ARG A 72 -19.26 11.62 -2.15
C ARG A 72 -18.52 12.08 -0.91
N GLU A 73 -18.65 11.35 0.20
CA GLU A 73 -17.91 11.62 1.44
C GLU A 73 -16.40 11.46 1.24
N THR A 74 -15.96 10.39 0.57
CA THR A 74 -14.53 10.17 0.26
C THR A 74 -13.97 11.29 -0.62
N VAL A 75 -14.67 11.67 -1.68
CA VAL A 75 -14.25 12.76 -2.57
C VAL A 75 -14.20 14.10 -1.83
N ARG A 76 -15.16 14.35 -0.90
CA ARG A 76 -15.19 15.55 -0.05
C ARG A 76 -14.00 15.58 0.91
N ASP A 77 -13.70 14.47 1.58
CA ASP A 77 -12.58 14.34 2.53
C ASP A 77 -11.24 14.60 1.85
N ILE A 78 -11.08 14.14 0.61
CA ILE A 78 -9.91 14.43 -0.24
C ILE A 78 -9.79 15.92 -0.53
N GLY A 79 -10.92 16.63 -0.64
CA GLY A 79 -10.94 18.08 -0.85
C GLY A 79 -11.40 18.53 -2.24
N TYR A 80 -11.99 17.65 -3.04
CA TYR A 80 -12.64 18.01 -4.29
C TYR A 80 -14.09 18.48 -4.03
N THR A 81 -14.20 19.73 -3.60
CA THR A 81 -15.46 20.33 -3.16
C THR A 81 -16.03 21.38 -4.13
N ARG A 82 -15.36 21.60 -5.25
CA ARG A 82 -15.78 22.58 -6.28
C ARG A 82 -15.27 22.14 -7.65
N ALA A 83 -16.10 22.28 -8.68
CA ALA A 83 -15.75 21.93 -10.06
C ALA A 83 -14.45 22.60 -10.55
N LYS A 84 -14.15 23.82 -10.12
CA LYS A 84 -12.90 24.53 -10.45
C LYS A 84 -11.62 23.88 -9.89
N TYR A 85 -11.74 22.90 -8.99
CA TYR A 85 -10.60 22.12 -8.47
C TYR A 85 -10.29 20.89 -9.32
N GLY A 86 -11.12 20.66 -10.37
CA GLY A 86 -11.00 19.51 -11.26
C GLY A 86 -12.00 18.40 -10.98
N PHE A 87 -12.73 18.47 -9.85
CA PHE A 87 -13.78 17.53 -9.48
C PHE A 87 -14.68 18.12 -8.39
N ASP A 88 -15.91 17.59 -8.24
CA ASP A 88 -16.87 18.10 -7.24
C ASP A 88 -17.68 16.96 -6.65
N CYS A 89 -17.56 16.79 -5.32
CA CYS A 89 -18.22 15.71 -4.56
C CYS A 89 -19.75 15.77 -4.61
N ASP A 90 -20.35 16.96 -4.77
CA ASP A 90 -21.80 17.14 -4.74
C ASP A 90 -22.44 16.95 -6.13
N THR A 91 -21.70 17.28 -7.20
CA THR A 91 -22.24 17.32 -8.57
C THR A 91 -21.72 16.25 -9.50
N CYS A 92 -20.70 15.46 -9.10
CA CYS A 92 -20.21 14.36 -9.94
C CYS A 92 -21.29 13.30 -10.18
N GLY A 93 -21.29 12.72 -11.39
CA GLY A 93 -22.10 11.54 -11.70
C GLY A 93 -21.57 10.34 -10.94
N VAL A 94 -22.47 9.47 -10.49
CA VAL A 94 -22.12 8.20 -9.83
C VAL A 94 -22.84 7.08 -10.56
N LEU A 95 -22.09 6.12 -11.06
CA LEU A 95 -22.58 4.87 -11.62
C LEU A 95 -22.13 3.69 -10.76
N VAL A 96 -23.01 2.71 -10.58
CA VAL A 96 -22.74 1.50 -9.82
C VAL A 96 -23.18 0.30 -10.64
N SER A 97 -22.25 -0.60 -10.96
CA SER A 97 -22.49 -1.84 -11.71
C SER A 97 -21.84 -2.98 -10.93
N LEU A 98 -22.57 -3.52 -9.97
CA LEU A 98 -22.12 -4.57 -9.06
C LEU A 98 -23.00 -5.79 -9.22
N ASP A 99 -22.36 -6.95 -9.33
CA ASP A 99 -23.00 -8.26 -9.36
C ASP A 99 -22.66 -9.07 -8.10
N GLU A 100 -23.32 -10.22 -7.93
CA GLU A 100 -22.93 -11.20 -6.92
C GLU A 100 -21.73 -12.02 -7.40
N GLN A 101 -20.91 -12.51 -6.48
CA GLN A 101 -19.78 -13.40 -6.81
C GLN A 101 -20.28 -14.67 -7.53
N SER A 102 -19.57 -15.09 -8.58
CA SER A 102 -19.84 -16.33 -9.31
C SER A 102 -19.86 -17.55 -8.37
N SER A 103 -20.91 -18.38 -8.51
CA SER A 103 -21.02 -19.65 -7.78
C SER A 103 -19.86 -20.62 -8.06
N ASP A 104 -19.29 -20.58 -9.26
CA ASP A 104 -18.18 -21.46 -9.64
C ASP A 104 -16.90 -21.07 -8.90
N ILE A 105 -16.66 -19.78 -8.71
CA ILE A 105 -15.54 -19.27 -7.88
C ILE A 105 -15.77 -19.62 -6.42
N ALA A 106 -16.98 -19.41 -5.89
CA ALA A 106 -17.32 -19.70 -4.50
C ALA A 106 -17.06 -21.18 -4.14
N MET A 107 -17.46 -22.13 -5.01
CA MET A 107 -17.21 -23.57 -4.79
C MET A 107 -15.73 -23.95 -4.65
N GLY A 108 -14.85 -23.23 -5.34
CA GLY A 108 -13.39 -23.46 -5.27
C GLY A 108 -12.74 -22.87 -4.02
N VAL A 109 -13.32 -21.81 -3.47
CA VAL A 109 -12.71 -20.99 -2.41
C VAL A 109 -13.29 -21.28 -1.03
N ASP A 110 -14.60 -21.53 -0.94
CA ASP A 110 -15.29 -21.70 0.34
C ASP A 110 -14.95 -23.02 1.05
N GLU A 111 -14.46 -24.03 0.32
CA GLU A 111 -13.92 -25.26 0.90
C GLU A 111 -12.63 -25.66 0.18
N ALA A 112 -11.49 -25.58 0.88
CA ALA A 112 -10.19 -25.90 0.34
C ALA A 112 -10.07 -27.38 -0.04
N LYS A 113 -9.13 -27.68 -0.95
CA LYS A 113 -8.84 -29.05 -1.38
C LYS A 113 -8.47 -29.93 -0.20
N GLU A 114 -7.67 -29.43 0.74
CA GLU A 114 -7.25 -30.13 1.95
C GLU A 114 -8.46 -30.52 2.81
N ALA A 115 -9.45 -29.63 2.95
CA ALA A 115 -10.68 -29.92 3.69
C ALA A 115 -11.56 -30.97 2.99
N LYS A 116 -11.59 -30.98 1.64
CA LYS A 116 -12.31 -31.99 0.82
C LYS A 116 -11.65 -33.36 0.88
N ASP A 117 -10.31 -33.40 0.89
CA ASP A 117 -9.52 -34.63 0.89
C ASP A 117 -9.38 -35.26 2.29
N ALA A 118 -9.68 -34.53 3.37
CA ALA A 118 -9.59 -35.00 4.75
C ALA A 118 -10.58 -36.13 5.03
N LYS A 119 -10.07 -37.34 5.23
CA LYS A 119 -10.84 -38.54 5.61
C LYS A 119 -10.92 -38.63 7.12
N GLY A 120 -12.10 -38.29 7.70
CA GLY A 120 -12.43 -38.54 9.11
C GLY A 120 -11.86 -37.49 10.07
N GLY A 121 -12.67 -36.87 10.84
CA GLY A 121 -12.50 -36.24 12.17
C GLY A 121 -11.43 -35.18 12.46
N ASP A 122 -10.29 -35.19 11.79
CA ASP A 122 -9.15 -34.29 12.03
C ASP A 122 -9.12 -33.17 10.97
N LYS A 123 -10.10 -32.27 10.98
CA LYS A 123 -10.07 -31.08 10.14
C LYS A 123 -9.39 -29.93 10.92
N ASP A 124 -8.23 -29.49 10.45
CA ASP A 124 -7.65 -28.24 10.93
C ASP A 124 -8.52 -27.07 10.46
N GLU A 125 -8.91 -26.18 11.38
CA GLU A 125 -9.78 -25.03 11.07
C GLU A 125 -9.17 -24.11 10.00
N PHE A 126 -7.83 -24.06 9.90
CA PHE A 126 -7.14 -23.22 8.93
C PHE A 126 -7.02 -23.84 7.53
N ASP A 127 -7.35 -25.10 7.37
CA ASP A 127 -7.48 -25.76 6.08
C ASP A 127 -8.89 -25.58 5.47
N ALA A 128 -9.79 -24.86 6.15
CA ALA A 128 -11.17 -24.70 5.70
C ALA A 128 -11.28 -23.88 4.41
N ILE A 129 -10.47 -22.80 4.27
CA ILE A 129 -10.55 -21.85 3.16
C ILE A 129 -9.34 -22.00 2.25
N GLY A 130 -9.59 -22.24 0.95
CA GLY A 130 -8.55 -22.22 -0.07
C GLY A 130 -8.20 -20.80 -0.53
N ALA A 131 -7.04 -20.63 -1.17
CA ALA A 131 -6.70 -19.37 -1.80
C ALA A 131 -7.74 -18.97 -2.85
N GLY A 132 -8.17 -17.72 -2.86
CA GLY A 132 -9.20 -17.20 -3.75
C GLY A 132 -8.75 -17.11 -5.21
N ASP A 133 -7.46 -17.16 -5.46
CA ASP A 133 -6.86 -17.18 -6.79
C ASP A 133 -5.48 -17.86 -6.73
N GLN A 134 -4.94 -18.18 -7.88
CA GLN A 134 -3.52 -18.42 -8.05
C GLN A 134 -2.77 -17.09 -8.00
N GLY A 135 -1.49 -17.10 -7.59
CA GLY A 135 -0.69 -15.89 -7.62
C GLY A 135 0.59 -16.01 -6.82
N LEU A 136 1.39 -14.95 -6.90
CA LEU A 136 2.60 -14.79 -6.12
C LEU A 136 2.62 -13.39 -5.50
N MET A 137 3.04 -13.31 -4.23
CA MET A 137 3.07 -12.08 -3.46
C MET A 137 4.44 -11.90 -2.84
N PHE A 138 4.85 -10.64 -2.66
CA PHE A 138 6.13 -10.31 -2.06
C PHE A 138 5.95 -9.49 -0.79
N GLY A 139 6.79 -9.76 0.20
CA GLY A 139 7.03 -8.91 1.34
C GLY A 139 8.49 -8.47 1.37
N TYR A 140 8.76 -7.29 1.91
CA TYR A 140 10.10 -6.75 2.02
C TYR A 140 10.27 -5.95 3.30
N ALA A 141 11.47 -5.94 3.83
CA ALA A 141 11.90 -5.05 4.89
C ALA A 141 13.41 -4.79 4.79
N THR A 142 13.84 -3.62 5.25
CA THR A 142 15.23 -3.20 5.35
C THR A 142 15.41 -2.35 6.60
N ASN A 143 16.60 -2.35 7.18
CA ASN A 143 16.92 -1.52 8.34
C ASN A 143 17.33 -0.08 8.00
N GLU A 144 17.00 0.39 6.78
CA GLU A 144 17.33 1.76 6.34
C GLU A 144 16.55 2.85 7.06
N THR A 145 15.34 2.54 7.53
CA THR A 145 14.46 3.47 8.26
C THR A 145 13.87 2.81 9.51
N GLU A 146 13.37 3.60 10.45
CA GLU A 146 12.72 3.11 11.66
C GLU A 146 11.47 2.26 11.39
N GLU A 147 10.77 2.55 10.31
CA GLU A 147 9.62 1.79 9.82
C GLU A 147 10.00 0.52 9.05
N TYR A 148 11.30 0.22 8.89
CA TYR A 148 11.83 -0.90 8.11
C TYR A 148 11.44 -0.84 6.62
N MET A 149 11.41 0.35 6.05
CA MET A 149 11.12 0.62 4.65
C MET A 149 12.35 1.12 3.89
N PRO A 150 12.42 0.94 2.56
CA PRO A 150 13.42 1.61 1.74
C PRO A 150 13.31 3.13 1.86
N LEU A 151 14.43 3.81 2.02
CA LEU A 151 14.47 5.25 2.26
C LEU A 151 13.78 6.09 1.15
N PRO A 152 13.98 5.80 -0.18
CA PRO A 152 13.37 6.60 -1.23
C PRO A 152 11.84 6.63 -1.17
N ILE A 153 11.18 5.47 -0.98
CA ILE A 153 9.71 5.42 -0.90
C ILE A 153 9.21 5.99 0.42
N SER A 154 9.90 5.76 1.54
CA SER A 154 9.56 6.33 2.83
C SER A 154 9.51 7.86 2.74
N TRP A 155 10.52 8.49 2.17
CA TRP A 155 10.55 9.93 2.03
C TRP A 155 9.59 10.46 0.97
N ALA A 156 9.40 9.77 -0.13
CA ALA A 156 8.37 10.14 -1.10
C ALA A 156 6.97 10.17 -0.46
N HIS A 157 6.63 9.17 0.37
CA HIS A 157 5.37 9.17 1.13
C HIS A 157 5.29 10.31 2.16
N LYS A 158 6.36 10.55 2.91
CA LYS A 158 6.40 11.64 3.90
C LYS A 158 6.22 13.01 3.25
N LEU A 159 6.84 13.25 2.08
CA LEU A 159 6.64 14.47 1.29
C LEU A 159 5.22 14.61 0.77
N SER A 160 4.62 13.55 0.21
CA SER A 160 3.22 13.56 -0.25
C SER A 160 2.24 13.81 0.90
N ARG A 161 2.47 13.22 2.07
CA ARG A 161 1.68 13.48 3.28
C ARG A 161 1.81 14.92 3.76
N GLN A 162 3.04 15.46 3.80
CA GLN A 162 3.27 16.83 4.21
C GLN A 162 2.64 17.83 3.24
N LEU A 163 2.69 17.55 1.93
CA LEU A 163 2.02 18.35 0.91
C LEU A 163 0.50 18.42 1.15
N THR A 164 -0.12 17.29 1.44
CA THR A 164 -1.54 17.22 1.79
C THR A 164 -1.84 17.93 3.11
N LYS A 165 -0.98 17.77 4.12
CA LYS A 165 -1.16 18.43 5.43
C LYS A 165 -1.21 19.95 5.29
N VAL A 166 -0.21 20.57 4.64
CA VAL A 166 -0.15 22.03 4.49
C VAL A 166 -1.29 22.60 3.64
N ARG A 167 -1.89 21.78 2.77
CA ARG A 167 -3.12 22.13 2.06
C ARG A 167 -4.33 22.09 2.98
N LYS A 168 -4.51 21.01 3.73
CA LYS A 168 -5.71 20.77 4.57
C LYS A 168 -5.75 21.67 5.81
N ASP A 169 -4.62 21.99 6.41
CA ASP A 169 -4.55 22.86 7.58
C ASP A 169 -4.59 24.36 7.22
N GLY A 170 -4.59 24.69 5.92
CA GLY A 170 -4.71 26.07 5.42
C GLY A 170 -3.39 26.84 5.39
N THR A 171 -2.26 26.20 5.64
CA THR A 171 -0.92 26.84 5.52
C THR A 171 -0.69 27.31 4.09
N LEU A 172 -1.00 26.47 3.09
CA LEU A 172 -0.88 26.78 1.67
C LEU A 172 -2.24 26.65 0.97
N THR A 173 -3.07 27.68 1.07
CA THR A 173 -4.47 27.70 0.61
C THR A 173 -4.65 27.62 -0.91
N TYR A 174 -3.60 27.91 -1.67
CA TYR A 174 -3.62 27.82 -3.13
C TYR A 174 -3.42 26.39 -3.66
N LEU A 175 -2.96 25.44 -2.83
CA LEU A 175 -2.80 24.06 -3.23
C LEU A 175 -4.16 23.38 -3.49
N ARG A 176 -4.14 22.43 -4.41
CA ARG A 176 -5.27 21.55 -4.77
C ARG A 176 -4.93 20.11 -4.44
N PRO A 177 -5.92 19.18 -4.46
CA PRO A 177 -5.70 17.84 -3.94
C PRO A 177 -4.69 16.99 -4.69
N ASP A 178 -4.51 17.17 -6.00
CA ASP A 178 -3.61 16.35 -6.81
C ASP A 178 -2.14 16.76 -6.65
N GLY A 179 -1.28 15.76 -6.58
CA GLY A 179 0.15 15.97 -6.49
C GLY A 179 0.95 14.69 -6.53
N LYS A 180 2.23 14.83 -6.89
CA LYS A 180 3.21 13.73 -6.93
C LYS A 180 4.51 14.17 -6.28
N THR A 181 5.21 13.20 -5.70
CA THR A 181 6.56 13.39 -5.17
C THR A 181 7.46 12.27 -5.65
N GLN A 182 8.72 12.57 -5.90
CA GLN A 182 9.73 11.59 -6.27
C GLN A 182 11.03 11.92 -5.55
N VAL A 183 11.70 10.89 -5.04
CA VAL A 183 12.97 11.02 -4.32
C VAL A 183 13.99 10.08 -4.93
N THR A 184 15.15 10.61 -5.29
CA THR A 184 16.33 9.85 -5.72
C THR A 184 17.37 9.89 -4.61
N VAL A 185 17.77 8.73 -4.13
CA VAL A 185 18.79 8.56 -3.08
C VAL A 185 20.04 7.96 -3.69
N GLU A 186 21.18 8.53 -3.35
CA GLU A 186 22.51 7.97 -3.63
C GLU A 186 22.88 6.96 -2.54
N TYR A 187 23.33 5.79 -2.96
CA TYR A 187 23.83 4.71 -2.10
C TYR A 187 25.34 4.51 -2.32
N ASP A 188 26.06 4.25 -1.24
CA ASP A 188 27.45 3.80 -1.24
C ASP A 188 27.53 2.45 -0.51
N ASP A 189 27.93 1.39 -1.23
CA ASP A 189 27.93 0.00 -0.73
C ASP A 189 26.60 -0.42 -0.09
N GLY A 190 25.48 -0.08 -0.74
CA GLY A 190 24.11 -0.42 -0.34
C GLY A 190 23.57 0.35 0.86
N LYS A 191 24.25 1.42 1.33
CA LYS A 191 23.78 2.33 2.38
C LYS A 191 23.43 3.68 1.79
N PRO A 192 22.27 4.27 2.17
CA PRO A 192 21.92 5.61 1.72
C PRO A 192 22.88 6.65 2.30
N VAL A 193 23.39 7.55 1.43
CA VAL A 193 24.39 8.56 1.81
C VAL A 193 24.00 9.98 1.45
N HIS A 194 23.11 10.18 0.48
CA HIS A 194 22.71 11.52 0.05
C HIS A 194 21.40 11.49 -0.73
N VAL A 195 20.59 12.55 -0.62
CA VAL A 195 19.42 12.78 -1.50
C VAL A 195 19.89 13.56 -2.72
N ASP A 196 20.00 12.88 -3.84
CA ASP A 196 20.47 13.51 -5.09
C ASP A 196 19.41 14.44 -5.71
N THR A 197 18.14 13.95 -5.76
CA THR A 197 17.08 14.69 -6.47
C THR A 197 15.72 14.54 -5.77
N ILE A 198 14.98 15.64 -5.73
CA ILE A 198 13.58 15.68 -5.31
C ILE A 198 12.75 16.32 -6.43
N VAL A 199 11.67 15.65 -6.83
CA VAL A 199 10.68 16.20 -7.77
C VAL A 199 9.34 16.31 -7.03
N ILE A 200 8.71 17.49 -7.08
CA ILE A 200 7.35 17.71 -6.58
C ILE A 200 6.51 18.33 -7.66
N SER A 201 5.39 17.69 -8.00
CA SER A 201 4.33 18.28 -8.82
C SER A 201 3.09 18.47 -7.95
N ALA A 202 2.69 19.72 -7.75
CA ALA A 202 1.58 20.09 -6.89
C ALA A 202 0.54 20.90 -7.67
N GLN A 203 -0.70 20.40 -7.73
CA GLN A 203 -1.81 21.14 -8.32
C GLN A 203 -2.11 22.40 -7.50
N HIS A 204 -2.33 23.52 -8.18
CA HIS A 204 -2.47 24.83 -7.54
C HIS A 204 -3.52 25.72 -8.22
N SER A 205 -3.93 26.79 -7.55
CA SER A 205 -4.78 27.83 -8.13
C SER A 205 -4.03 28.63 -9.19
N PRO A 206 -4.72 29.22 -10.17
CA PRO A 206 -4.06 29.96 -11.26
C PRO A 206 -3.40 31.26 -10.83
N GLU A 207 -3.71 31.78 -9.63
CA GLU A 207 -3.29 33.11 -9.16
C GLU A 207 -1.89 33.12 -8.53
N VAL A 208 -1.37 31.92 -8.09
CA VAL A 208 -0.05 31.84 -7.46
C VAL A 208 1.06 31.74 -8.50
N THR A 209 2.20 32.39 -8.24
CA THR A 209 3.37 32.31 -9.12
C THR A 209 4.20 31.06 -8.85
N ARG A 210 4.99 30.64 -9.84
CA ARG A 210 5.89 29.50 -9.70
C ARG A 210 6.93 29.71 -8.60
N GLU A 211 7.51 30.91 -8.54
CA GLU A 211 8.53 31.29 -7.56
C GLU A 211 7.98 31.20 -6.12
N GLN A 212 6.71 31.60 -5.93
CA GLN A 212 6.05 31.46 -4.63
C GLN A 212 5.85 29.99 -4.27
N ILE A 213 5.37 29.17 -5.21
CA ILE A 213 5.20 27.71 -4.98
C ILE A 213 6.54 27.08 -4.61
N GLU A 214 7.61 27.36 -5.35
CA GLU A 214 8.94 26.82 -5.11
C GLU A 214 9.44 27.18 -3.70
N LYS A 215 9.38 28.44 -3.33
CA LYS A 215 9.78 28.92 -2.00
C LYS A 215 8.98 28.25 -0.89
N ASP A 216 7.66 28.19 -1.03
CA ASP A 216 6.76 27.67 -0.01
C ASP A 216 6.92 26.14 0.15
N LEU A 217 7.06 25.38 -0.95
CA LEU A 217 7.24 23.94 -0.87
C LEU A 217 8.60 23.57 -0.27
N ILE A 218 9.67 24.35 -0.53
CA ILE A 218 10.95 24.15 0.16
C ILE A 218 10.78 24.37 1.67
N GLU A 219 10.12 25.46 2.08
CA GLU A 219 10.02 25.85 3.50
C GLU A 219 9.04 24.96 4.28
N PHE A 220 7.85 24.67 3.73
CA PHE A 220 6.77 24.01 4.48
C PHE A 220 6.61 22.52 4.17
N VAL A 221 7.23 22.01 3.11
CA VAL A 221 7.13 20.60 2.71
C VAL A 221 8.47 19.87 2.79
N ILE A 222 9.51 20.38 2.12
CA ILE A 222 10.79 19.65 2.00
C ILE A 222 11.56 19.70 3.32
N LYS A 223 11.88 20.89 3.83
CA LYS A 223 12.68 21.05 5.05
C LYS A 223 12.11 20.35 6.29
N PRO A 224 10.78 20.39 6.56
CA PRO A 224 10.24 19.68 7.73
C PRO A 224 10.33 18.16 7.64
N VAL A 225 10.43 17.59 6.44
CA VAL A 225 10.48 16.14 6.20
C VAL A 225 11.91 15.63 6.17
N LEU A 226 12.85 16.39 5.59
CA LEU A 226 14.21 15.95 5.30
C LEU A 226 15.24 16.60 6.23
N ALA A 227 14.96 16.63 7.53
CA ALA A 227 15.86 17.21 8.54
C ALA A 227 17.10 16.35 8.86
N ASP A 228 17.22 15.13 8.34
CA ASP A 228 18.15 14.09 8.82
C ASP A 228 19.56 14.15 8.21
N GLY A 229 19.96 15.28 7.59
CA GLY A 229 21.36 15.50 7.15
C GLY A 229 21.75 14.86 5.82
N LEU A 230 20.87 14.09 5.15
CA LEU A 230 21.09 13.58 3.81
C LEU A 230 20.61 14.53 2.71
N PHE A 231 19.90 15.59 3.09
CA PHE A 231 19.44 16.68 2.22
C PHE A 231 20.35 17.89 2.45
N ASP A 232 20.97 18.40 1.39
CA ASP A 232 21.87 19.55 1.44
C ASP A 232 21.75 20.46 0.21
N GLU A 233 22.64 21.43 0.07
CA GLU A 233 22.69 22.40 -1.01
C GLU A 233 23.01 21.77 -2.40
N ASN A 234 23.50 20.53 -2.44
CA ASN A 234 23.79 19.82 -3.69
C ASN A 234 22.57 19.02 -4.18
N THR A 235 21.53 18.88 -3.36
CA THR A 235 20.28 18.21 -3.73
C THR A 235 19.57 19.00 -4.84
N LYS A 236 19.30 18.37 -5.96
CA LYS A 236 18.58 18.96 -7.09
C LYS A 236 17.08 19.01 -6.79
N LEU A 237 16.47 20.17 -6.93
CA LEU A 237 15.04 20.37 -6.72
C LEU A 237 14.32 20.69 -8.03
N PHE A 238 13.27 19.93 -8.34
CA PHE A 238 12.38 20.16 -9.48
C PHE A 238 10.95 20.32 -8.97
N ILE A 239 10.51 21.57 -8.82
CA ILE A 239 9.16 21.92 -8.34
C ILE A 239 8.35 22.43 -9.51
N ASN A 240 7.23 21.76 -9.82
CA ASN A 240 6.39 22.04 -10.98
C ASN A 240 7.22 22.34 -12.24
N PRO A 241 8.09 21.42 -12.69
CA PRO A 241 9.07 21.70 -13.74
C PRO A 241 8.44 22.11 -15.07
N THR A 242 7.18 21.73 -15.33
CA THR A 242 6.39 22.17 -16.50
C THR A 242 5.86 23.59 -16.38
N GLY A 243 6.02 24.23 -15.22
CA GLY A 243 5.65 25.61 -14.93
C GLY A 243 4.23 25.81 -14.42
N ARG A 244 3.24 25.05 -14.89
CA ARG A 244 1.82 25.22 -14.49
C ARG A 244 1.12 23.88 -14.29
N PHE A 245 0.48 23.71 -13.13
CA PHE A 245 -0.33 22.54 -12.83
C PHE A 245 -1.67 22.96 -12.18
N VAL A 246 -2.53 23.59 -12.98
CA VAL A 246 -3.87 24.07 -12.54
C VAL A 246 -4.93 23.01 -12.84
N ILE A 247 -4.91 22.42 -14.05
CA ILE A 247 -5.76 21.29 -14.40
C ILE A 247 -5.13 20.02 -13.87
N GLY A 248 -5.83 19.34 -12.98
CA GLY A 248 -5.40 18.10 -12.34
C GLY A 248 -6.59 17.32 -11.78
N GLY A 249 -6.30 16.28 -11.01
CA GLY A 249 -7.31 15.35 -10.56
C GLY A 249 -7.99 14.62 -11.72
N PRO A 250 -9.23 14.09 -11.55
CA PRO A 250 -9.94 13.35 -12.58
C PRO A 250 -10.24 14.15 -13.87
N GLN A 251 -10.13 15.47 -13.84
CA GLN A 251 -10.22 16.31 -15.03
C GLN A 251 -8.94 16.24 -15.87
N GLY A 252 -7.80 16.07 -15.24
CA GLY A 252 -6.50 16.00 -15.92
C GLY A 252 -6.20 14.61 -16.49
N ASP A 253 -6.52 13.57 -15.74
CA ASP A 253 -6.30 12.17 -16.09
C ASP A 253 -7.31 11.25 -15.39
N ALA A 254 -7.67 10.15 -16.04
CA ALA A 254 -8.54 9.15 -15.44
C ALA A 254 -7.79 8.31 -14.39
N GLY A 255 -8.50 7.89 -13.34
CA GLY A 255 -7.99 7.01 -12.32
C GLY A 255 -8.71 5.67 -12.27
N LEU A 256 -7.99 4.66 -11.84
CA LEU A 256 -8.50 3.29 -11.65
C LEU A 256 -7.91 2.68 -10.39
N THR A 257 -8.71 1.87 -9.69
CA THR A 257 -8.24 1.06 -8.57
C THR A 257 -7.09 0.16 -9.00
N GLY A 258 -6.03 0.10 -8.18
CA GLY A 258 -4.92 -0.83 -8.40
C GLY A 258 -3.91 -0.41 -9.47
N ARG A 259 -3.83 0.88 -9.84
CA ARG A 259 -2.84 1.40 -10.80
C ARG A 259 -1.62 2.05 -10.15
N LYS A 260 -1.51 2.01 -8.83
CA LYS A 260 -0.37 2.55 -8.06
C LYS A 260 0.27 1.49 -7.16
N ILE A 261 0.32 0.23 -7.64
CA ILE A 261 0.76 -0.93 -6.85
C ILE A 261 2.22 -0.83 -6.35
N ILE A 262 3.08 -0.13 -7.07
CA ILE A 262 4.47 0.09 -6.66
C ILE A 262 4.56 1.18 -5.58
N VAL A 263 3.73 2.23 -5.69
CA VAL A 263 3.56 3.26 -4.65
C VAL A 263 2.96 2.63 -3.38
N ASP A 264 2.02 1.71 -3.53
CA ASP A 264 1.36 1.01 -2.42
C ASP A 264 2.30 0.11 -1.62
N THR A 265 3.42 -0.30 -2.21
CA THR A 265 4.34 -1.28 -1.64
C THR A 265 5.72 -0.68 -1.32
N TYR A 266 6.75 -0.98 -2.09
CA TYR A 266 8.14 -0.69 -1.72
C TYR A 266 8.85 0.26 -2.69
N GLY A 267 8.11 0.99 -3.53
CA GLY A 267 8.66 1.99 -4.44
C GLY A 267 9.63 1.42 -5.50
N GLY A 268 9.54 0.13 -5.81
CA GLY A 268 10.38 -0.56 -6.78
C GLY A 268 11.61 -1.26 -6.18
N MET A 269 11.89 -1.11 -4.87
CA MET A 269 13.05 -1.76 -4.23
C MET A 269 12.87 -3.28 -4.14
N ALA A 270 11.66 -3.76 -3.92
CA ALA A 270 11.30 -5.17 -3.92
C ALA A 270 10.59 -5.57 -5.22
N ARG A 271 10.57 -6.87 -5.48
CA ARG A 271 9.72 -7.47 -6.52
C ARG A 271 8.25 -7.27 -6.18
N HIS A 272 7.39 -7.38 -7.18
CA HIS A 272 5.94 -7.30 -7.03
C HIS A 272 5.25 -8.44 -7.79
N GLY A 273 4.19 -9.02 -7.21
CA GLY A 273 3.43 -10.11 -7.85
C GLY A 273 2.41 -9.65 -8.88
N GLY A 274 2.10 -8.34 -8.92
CA GLY A 274 1.13 -7.75 -9.85
C GLY A 274 -0.27 -7.54 -9.26
N GLY A 275 -0.61 -8.16 -8.12
CA GLY A 275 -1.92 -8.03 -7.48
C GLY A 275 -2.13 -6.67 -6.81
N ALA A 276 -3.27 -6.03 -7.10
CA ALA A 276 -3.71 -4.83 -6.41
C ALA A 276 -4.36 -5.18 -5.05
N PHE A 277 -4.31 -4.23 -4.10
CA PHE A 277 -4.85 -4.42 -2.76
C PHE A 277 -6.26 -3.85 -2.59
N SER A 278 -6.44 -2.56 -2.94
CA SER A 278 -7.67 -1.82 -2.67
C SER A 278 -8.89 -2.47 -3.32
N GLY A 279 -10.01 -2.45 -2.61
CA GLY A 279 -11.28 -3.04 -3.04
C GLY A 279 -11.42 -4.55 -2.82
N LYS A 280 -10.39 -5.23 -2.31
CA LYS A 280 -10.38 -6.68 -2.07
C LYS A 280 -10.53 -6.99 -0.59
N ASP A 281 -11.49 -7.87 -0.23
CA ASP A 281 -11.60 -8.42 1.12
C ASP A 281 -10.43 -9.38 1.45
N PRO A 282 -10.18 -9.70 2.74
CA PRO A 282 -8.99 -10.45 3.15
C PRO A 282 -8.93 -11.92 2.68
N THR A 283 -9.97 -12.47 2.07
CA THR A 283 -9.90 -13.80 1.44
C THR A 283 -9.09 -13.80 0.14
N LYS A 284 -8.90 -12.64 -0.48
CA LYS A 284 -8.06 -12.45 -1.66
C LYS A 284 -6.60 -12.39 -1.23
N VAL A 285 -5.85 -13.43 -1.59
CA VAL A 285 -4.43 -13.60 -1.21
C VAL A 285 -3.52 -12.50 -1.78
N ASP A 286 -3.89 -11.87 -2.89
CA ASP A 286 -3.20 -10.68 -3.41
C ASP A 286 -2.98 -9.64 -2.31
N ARG A 287 -3.98 -9.42 -1.47
CA ARG A 287 -3.92 -8.48 -0.35
C ARG A 287 -3.39 -9.14 0.93
N SER A 288 -4.06 -10.18 1.41
CA SER A 288 -3.77 -10.78 2.71
C SER A 288 -2.39 -11.42 2.77
N ALA A 289 -1.97 -12.14 1.73
CA ALA A 289 -0.65 -12.76 1.70
C ALA A 289 0.48 -11.75 1.49
N ALA A 290 0.25 -10.64 0.76
CA ALA A 290 1.22 -9.54 0.70
C ALA A 290 1.42 -8.89 2.07
N TYR A 291 0.36 -8.70 2.85
CA TYR A 291 0.45 -8.20 4.22
C TYR A 291 1.16 -9.18 5.16
N ALA A 292 0.85 -10.49 5.05
CA ALA A 292 1.56 -11.52 5.80
C ALA A 292 3.05 -11.58 5.42
N ALA A 293 3.36 -11.48 4.13
CA ALA A 293 4.75 -11.46 3.67
C ALA A 293 5.52 -10.23 4.20
N ARG A 294 4.88 -9.05 4.27
CA ARG A 294 5.45 -7.87 4.94
C ARG A 294 5.68 -8.13 6.42
N TYR A 295 4.70 -8.68 7.13
CA TYR A 295 4.81 -9.00 8.56
C TYR A 295 5.98 -9.94 8.84
N VAL A 296 6.14 -11.00 8.05
CA VAL A 296 7.27 -11.94 8.17
C VAL A 296 8.60 -11.23 7.90
N ALA A 297 8.75 -10.54 6.76
CA ALA A 297 9.98 -9.86 6.39
C ALA A 297 10.39 -8.82 7.43
N LYS A 298 9.43 -8.03 7.95
CA LYS A 298 9.67 -7.03 8.98
C LYS A 298 10.18 -7.66 10.29
N ASN A 299 9.57 -8.76 10.74
CA ASN A 299 10.00 -9.46 11.94
C ASN A 299 11.38 -10.09 11.79
N ILE A 300 11.76 -10.60 10.61
CA ILE A 300 13.10 -11.12 10.34
C ILE A 300 14.15 -10.02 10.49
N VAL A 301 13.92 -8.85 9.89
CA VAL A 301 14.85 -7.72 9.97
C VAL A 301 14.88 -7.14 11.39
N ALA A 302 13.72 -6.96 12.03
CA ALA A 302 13.62 -6.48 13.41
C ALA A 302 14.30 -7.41 14.42
N ALA A 303 14.26 -8.72 14.18
CA ALA A 303 14.97 -9.72 14.98
C ALA A 303 16.51 -9.67 14.77
N GLY A 304 16.98 -8.94 13.76
CA GLY A 304 18.39 -8.85 13.40
C GLY A 304 18.93 -10.10 12.68
N LEU A 305 18.07 -10.95 12.11
CA LEU A 305 18.48 -12.11 11.32
C LEU A 305 19.07 -11.72 9.98
N ALA A 306 18.68 -10.56 9.45
CA ALA A 306 19.25 -9.97 8.23
C ALA A 306 19.04 -8.45 8.26
N ASP A 307 19.83 -7.69 7.48
CA ASP A 307 19.62 -6.26 7.31
C ASP A 307 18.58 -5.95 6.24
N LYS A 308 18.39 -6.89 5.28
CA LYS A 308 17.37 -6.83 4.23
C LYS A 308 16.74 -8.22 4.08
N CYS A 309 15.43 -8.26 3.90
CA CYS A 309 14.70 -9.51 3.69
C CYS A 309 13.59 -9.32 2.68
N GLU A 310 13.56 -10.14 1.63
CA GLU A 310 12.44 -10.30 0.71
C GLU A 310 11.85 -11.69 0.87
N LEU A 311 10.55 -11.78 1.02
CA LEU A 311 9.80 -13.03 1.08
C LEU A 311 8.86 -13.12 -0.13
N GLN A 312 8.90 -14.25 -0.85
CA GLN A 312 7.89 -14.60 -1.84
C GLN A 312 7.00 -15.71 -1.31
N LEU A 313 5.70 -15.52 -1.44
CA LEU A 313 4.66 -16.54 -1.24
C LEU A 313 3.95 -16.80 -2.56
N ALA A 314 3.61 -18.07 -2.84
CA ALA A 314 2.80 -18.41 -4.00
C ALA A 314 1.67 -19.36 -3.62
N TYR A 315 0.52 -19.22 -4.27
CA TYR A 315 -0.69 -20.01 -4.02
C TYR A 315 -1.26 -20.57 -5.32
N ALA A 316 -1.99 -21.67 -5.18
CA ALA A 316 -2.88 -22.20 -6.20
C ALA A 316 -4.34 -21.99 -5.76
N ILE A 317 -5.23 -21.65 -6.70
CA ILE A 317 -6.66 -21.47 -6.39
C ILE A 317 -7.25 -22.70 -5.71
N GLY A 318 -8.03 -22.51 -4.66
CA GLY A 318 -8.69 -23.56 -3.91
C GLY A 318 -7.77 -24.42 -3.02
N VAL A 319 -6.47 -24.09 -2.90
CA VAL A 319 -5.50 -24.77 -2.04
C VAL A 319 -5.17 -23.88 -0.85
N ALA A 320 -5.18 -24.43 0.37
CA ALA A 320 -4.93 -23.66 1.59
C ALA A 320 -3.43 -23.40 1.79
N HIS A 321 -2.59 -24.41 1.61
CA HIS A 321 -1.15 -24.24 1.83
C HIS A 321 -0.46 -23.49 0.68
N PRO A 322 0.48 -22.55 0.98
CA PRO A 322 1.29 -21.94 -0.07
C PRO A 322 2.10 -23.02 -0.81
N VAL A 323 2.09 -22.96 -2.15
CA VAL A 323 2.84 -23.91 -3.00
C VAL A 323 4.34 -23.65 -2.95
N SER A 324 4.76 -22.43 -2.59
CA SER A 324 6.16 -22.10 -2.35
C SER A 324 6.34 -20.95 -1.35
N ILE A 325 7.45 -21.00 -0.61
CA ILE A 325 7.95 -19.94 0.27
C ILE A 325 9.43 -19.76 -0.09
N ARG A 326 9.80 -18.58 -0.59
CA ARG A 326 11.19 -18.23 -0.90
C ARG A 326 11.62 -17.02 -0.08
N VAL A 327 12.78 -17.12 0.56
CA VAL A 327 13.41 -16.03 1.31
C VAL A 327 14.67 -15.58 0.57
N GLU A 328 14.92 -14.28 0.55
CA GLU A 328 16.14 -13.68 0.02
C GLU A 328 16.64 -12.62 1.01
N THR A 329 17.87 -12.75 1.47
CA THR A 329 18.49 -11.82 2.44
C THR A 329 19.58 -10.95 1.82
N PHE A 330 19.79 -11.04 0.51
CA PHE A 330 20.75 -10.22 -0.24
C PHE A 330 22.17 -10.26 0.33
N GLY A 331 22.59 -11.43 0.85
CA GLY A 331 23.89 -11.62 1.47
C GLY A 331 24.04 -10.97 2.86
N THR A 332 22.97 -10.42 3.45
CA THR A 332 23.00 -9.79 4.77
C THR A 332 22.54 -10.73 5.90
N GLY A 333 22.22 -11.98 5.60
CA GLY A 333 21.78 -13.00 6.57
C GLY A 333 22.84 -13.28 7.64
N LYS A 334 22.43 -13.36 8.89
CA LYS A 334 23.29 -13.61 10.06
C LYS A 334 23.13 -15.00 10.64
N CYS A 335 22.26 -15.82 10.05
CA CYS A 335 22.13 -17.24 10.35
C CYS A 335 21.90 -18.03 9.04
N ASP A 336 21.90 -19.35 9.15
CA ASP A 336 21.69 -20.24 8.03
C ASP A 336 20.33 -20.00 7.35
N HIS A 337 20.30 -20.01 6.02
CA HIS A 337 19.09 -19.79 5.22
C HIS A 337 17.99 -20.79 5.55
N ASP A 338 18.32 -22.07 5.71
CA ASP A 338 17.33 -23.12 5.99
C ASP A 338 16.72 -22.91 7.38
N LYS A 339 17.52 -22.37 8.33
CA LYS A 339 17.02 -21.98 9.65
C LYS A 339 16.01 -20.84 9.58
N VAL A 340 16.22 -19.85 8.72
CA VAL A 340 15.23 -18.77 8.52
C VAL A 340 13.91 -19.35 7.99
N VAL A 341 13.97 -20.25 7.00
CA VAL A 341 12.77 -20.89 6.44
C VAL A 341 12.05 -21.76 7.47
N GLU A 342 12.79 -22.50 8.30
CA GLU A 342 12.23 -23.28 9.42
C GLU A 342 11.47 -22.38 10.40
N LEU A 343 12.09 -21.28 10.81
CA LEU A 343 11.47 -20.32 11.74
C LEU A 343 10.20 -19.69 11.16
N ILE A 344 10.20 -19.37 9.87
CA ILE A 344 9.00 -18.83 9.19
C ILE A 344 7.88 -19.87 9.28
N ARG A 345 8.12 -21.11 8.88
CA ARG A 345 7.10 -22.17 8.92
C ARG A 345 6.59 -22.47 10.32
N LYS A 346 7.43 -22.30 11.33
CA LYS A 346 7.08 -22.56 12.73
C LYS A 346 6.22 -21.45 13.35
N HIS A 347 6.51 -20.19 13.04
CA HIS A 347 5.96 -19.05 13.76
C HIS A 347 4.85 -18.29 13.00
N PHE A 348 4.66 -18.57 11.71
CA PHE A 348 3.69 -17.88 10.88
C PHE A 348 2.82 -18.88 10.11
N ASP A 349 1.52 -18.85 10.37
CA ASP A 349 0.57 -19.59 9.56
C ASP A 349 0.26 -18.80 8.29
N LEU A 350 0.72 -19.30 7.16
CA LEU A 350 0.61 -18.62 5.86
C LEU A 350 -0.54 -19.17 5.01
N ARG A 351 -1.43 -19.99 5.58
CA ARG A 351 -2.71 -20.37 4.96
C ARG A 351 -3.68 -19.17 4.99
N PRO A 352 -4.58 -18.98 4.00
CA PRO A 352 -5.49 -17.83 3.96
C PRO A 352 -6.25 -17.60 5.28
N ALA A 353 -6.87 -18.64 5.84
CA ALA A 353 -7.59 -18.53 7.13
C ALA A 353 -6.65 -18.20 8.30
N GLY A 354 -5.44 -18.79 8.31
CA GLY A 354 -4.40 -18.50 9.29
C GLY A 354 -3.94 -17.04 9.25
N ILE A 355 -3.71 -16.50 8.05
CA ILE A 355 -3.34 -15.08 7.85
C ILE A 355 -4.43 -14.15 8.36
N ILE A 356 -5.70 -14.40 7.97
CA ILE A 356 -6.85 -13.60 8.38
C ILE A 356 -6.94 -13.53 9.90
N LYS A 357 -6.79 -14.67 10.58
CA LYS A 357 -6.83 -14.74 12.05
C LYS A 357 -5.59 -14.10 12.70
N MET A 358 -4.40 -14.42 12.21
CA MET A 358 -3.13 -13.92 12.75
C MET A 358 -3.04 -12.40 12.71
N LEU A 359 -3.51 -11.79 11.61
CA LEU A 359 -3.46 -10.34 11.39
C LEU A 359 -4.80 -9.65 11.67
N ASP A 360 -5.82 -10.37 12.17
CA ASP A 360 -7.16 -9.82 12.49
C ASP A 360 -7.70 -8.92 11.35
N LEU A 361 -7.75 -9.48 10.13
CA LEU A 361 -8.03 -8.73 8.91
C LEU A 361 -9.52 -8.48 8.63
N GLN A 362 -10.44 -9.06 9.43
CA GLN A 362 -11.89 -8.87 9.26
C GLN A 362 -12.40 -7.59 9.96
N ARG A 363 -11.60 -6.54 9.92
CA ARG A 363 -11.91 -5.21 10.51
C ARG A 363 -11.92 -4.13 9.43
N PRO A 364 -12.64 -3.02 9.63
CA PRO A 364 -12.63 -1.88 8.71
C PRO A 364 -11.35 -1.03 8.89
N ILE A 365 -10.22 -1.52 8.37
CA ILE A 365 -8.89 -0.90 8.53
C ILE A 365 -8.23 -0.53 7.20
N TYR A 366 -8.94 -0.62 6.08
CA TYR A 366 -8.36 -0.59 4.74
C TYR A 366 -8.34 0.80 4.10
N LYS A 367 -9.41 1.61 4.21
CA LYS A 367 -9.46 2.97 3.64
C LYS A 367 -8.27 3.84 4.06
N GLN A 368 -7.84 3.72 5.32
CA GLN A 368 -6.70 4.49 5.85
C GLN A 368 -5.34 4.13 5.21
N THR A 369 -5.23 2.95 4.56
CA THR A 369 -4.01 2.50 3.87
C THR A 369 -4.04 2.81 2.37
N ALA A 370 -5.18 3.20 1.82
CA ALA A 370 -5.38 3.41 0.40
C ALA A 370 -4.62 4.61 -0.19
N ALA A 371 -3.97 5.43 0.64
CA ALA A 371 -3.06 6.50 0.23
C ALA A 371 -1.79 6.47 1.11
N TYR A 372 -0.66 6.89 0.52
CA TYR A 372 0.65 7.00 1.19
C TYR A 372 1.28 5.66 1.60
N GLY A 373 0.95 4.59 0.87
CA GLY A 373 1.49 3.24 1.07
C GLY A 373 0.74 2.40 2.10
N HIS A 374 0.75 1.10 1.89
CA HIS A 374 0.17 0.10 2.80
C HIS A 374 1.17 -0.36 3.87
N PHE A 375 2.46 -0.08 3.68
CA PHE A 375 3.55 -0.52 4.54
C PHE A 375 4.34 0.66 5.11
N GLY A 376 5.02 0.43 6.24
CA GLY A 376 5.81 1.46 6.92
C GLY A 376 4.96 2.57 7.56
N ARG A 377 3.75 2.26 7.97
CA ARG A 377 2.75 3.20 8.50
C ARG A 377 2.75 3.19 10.02
N ASN A 378 3.80 3.75 10.63
CA ASN A 378 3.90 3.89 12.10
C ASN A 378 2.87 4.89 12.68
N ASP A 379 2.18 5.63 11.82
CA ASP A 379 1.07 6.52 12.16
C ASP A 379 -0.28 5.79 12.34
N LEU A 380 -0.35 4.49 12.00
CA LEU A 380 -1.55 3.67 12.05
C LEU A 380 -1.33 2.40 12.87
N ASP A 381 -2.38 1.88 13.53
CA ASP A 381 -2.33 0.57 14.18
C ASP A 381 -2.65 -0.54 13.18
N LEU A 382 -1.64 -0.97 12.44
CA LEU A 382 -1.74 -2.03 11.44
C LEU A 382 -1.10 -3.32 11.93
N PRO A 383 -1.82 -4.45 11.94
CA PRO A 383 -1.30 -5.72 12.45
C PRO A 383 -0.04 -6.21 11.75
N TRP A 384 0.07 -6.00 10.42
CA TRP A 384 1.23 -6.43 9.62
C TRP A 384 2.49 -5.57 9.81
N GLU A 385 2.38 -4.47 10.56
CA GLU A 385 3.53 -3.63 10.94
C GLU A 385 4.09 -3.96 12.34
N LYS A 386 3.50 -4.91 13.06
CA LYS A 386 3.99 -5.34 14.39
C LYS A 386 5.28 -6.14 14.27
N THR A 387 6.15 -6.01 15.28
CA THR A 387 7.43 -6.76 15.40
C THR A 387 7.43 -7.70 16.60
N ASP A 388 6.26 -8.16 16.99
CA ASP A 388 6.01 -8.98 18.19
C ASP A 388 6.61 -10.40 18.11
N LYS A 389 7.02 -10.85 16.93
CA LYS A 389 7.76 -12.11 16.75
C LYS A 389 9.28 -11.95 16.77
N ALA A 390 9.80 -10.73 16.74
CA ALA A 390 11.23 -10.48 16.58
C ALA A 390 12.08 -11.11 17.70
N GLU A 391 11.65 -11.02 18.96
CA GLU A 391 12.40 -11.55 20.08
C GLU A 391 12.51 -13.09 20.04
N ILE A 392 11.39 -13.78 19.77
CA ILE A 392 11.40 -15.25 19.69
C ILE A 392 12.20 -15.73 18.49
N LEU A 393 12.10 -15.05 17.33
CA LEU A 393 12.90 -15.40 16.14
C LEU A 393 14.40 -15.24 16.43
N ARG A 394 14.81 -14.13 17.05
CA ARG A 394 16.20 -13.88 17.44
C ARG A 394 16.73 -14.99 18.36
N LYS A 395 16.00 -15.30 19.42
CA LYS A 395 16.37 -16.33 20.40
C LYS A 395 16.53 -17.71 19.74
N GLU A 396 15.58 -18.12 18.90
CA GLU A 396 15.61 -19.44 18.24
C GLU A 396 16.62 -19.51 17.08
N ALA A 397 17.03 -18.36 16.53
CA ALA A 397 18.15 -18.29 15.58
C ALA A 397 19.52 -18.38 16.27
N GLY A 398 19.59 -18.24 17.61
CA GLY A 398 20.84 -18.28 18.37
C GLY A 398 21.64 -16.98 18.34
N LEU A 399 20.96 -15.81 18.17
CA LEU A 399 21.56 -14.47 18.06
C LEU A 399 21.37 -13.64 19.35
#